data_12fe71aab17b33679921963fd9e8ac71
#
_entry.id   12fe71aab17b33679921963fd9e8ac71
#
_cell.length_a   1.000
_cell.length_b   1.000
_cell.length_c   1.000
_cell.angle_alpha   90.00
_cell.angle_beta   90.00
_cell.angle_gamma   90.00
#
_symmetry.space_group_name_H-M   'P 1'
#
loop_
_entity.id
_entity.type
_entity.pdbx_description
1 polymer ?
#
loop_
_entity_poly.entity_id
_entity_poly.type
_entity_poly.pdbx_seq_one_letter_code
_entity_poly.pdbx_strand_id
1 'polypeptide(L)'
;MWNNGHDAYLESRVLAADPVELVNMLYQACIQAVRDARRHLAERRIAERSREINRACEIVIELATSLDHERGGEISERLALLYDYMQRRLLEANMEQSDAPLADVLGLLSTLSEAWAGIRKPQEAPVQESAWSQPVVQEAGYGMQAWSL
;
A
#
# COMPACT_ATOMS: atom_id res chain seq x y z
N MET A 1 22.45 15.79 8.62
CA MET A 1 22.73 16.83 8.04
C MET A 1 23.20 16.63 6.69
N TRP A 2 24.19 15.98 6.47
CA TRP A 2 24.61 15.75 5.19
C TRP A 2 23.49 15.24 4.33
N ASN A 3 22.41 14.80 4.88
CA ASN A 3 21.34 14.26 4.12
C ASN A 3 20.17 15.20 4.02
N ASN A 4 20.40 16.47 4.29
CA ASN A 4 19.31 17.42 4.31
C ASN A 4 18.54 17.52 3.01
N GLY A 5 19.22 17.53 1.88
CA GLY A 5 18.54 17.64 0.62
C GLY A 5 17.65 16.45 0.32
N HIS A 6 18.16 15.25 0.65
CA HIS A 6 17.40 14.04 0.41
C HIS A 6 16.18 14.00 1.34
N ASP A 7 16.37 14.35 2.60
CA ASP A 7 15.28 14.35 3.56
C ASP A 7 14.21 15.36 3.17
N ALA A 8 14.63 16.54 2.72
CA ALA A 8 13.68 17.55 2.30
C ALA A 8 12.89 17.09 1.08
N TYR A 9 13.53 16.37 0.17
CA TYR A 9 12.86 15.86 -1.00
C TYR A 9 11.81 14.82 -0.60
N LEU A 10 12.17 13.91 0.29
CA LEU A 10 11.24 12.88 0.74
C LEU A 10 10.08 13.52 1.50
N GLU A 11 10.36 14.49 2.34
CA GLU A 11 9.32 15.14 3.07
C GLU A 11 8.37 15.85 2.13
N SER A 12 8.91 16.48 1.11
CA SER A 12 8.10 17.16 0.12
C SER A 12 7.21 16.17 -0.63
N ARG A 13 7.74 14.99 -0.97
CA ARG A 13 6.95 13.99 -1.64
C ARG A 13 5.82 13.49 -0.77
N VAL A 14 6.08 13.28 0.51
CA VAL A 14 5.06 12.81 1.44
C VAL A 14 3.96 13.84 1.59
N LEU A 15 4.34 15.10 1.72
CA LEU A 15 3.34 16.14 1.90
C LEU A 15 2.49 16.34 0.65
N ALA A 16 3.04 16.05 -0.52
CA ALA A 16 2.30 16.23 -1.75
C ALA A 16 1.50 15.01 -2.17
N ALA A 17 1.74 13.86 -1.55
CA ALA A 17 1.09 12.62 -1.97
C ALA A 17 -0.37 12.58 -1.52
N ASP A 18 -1.23 12.01 -2.34
CA ASP A 18 -2.60 11.81 -1.92
C ASP A 18 -2.65 10.59 -0.98
N PRO A 19 -3.77 10.37 -0.31
CA PRO A 19 -3.87 9.29 0.68
C PRO A 19 -3.55 7.90 0.13
N VAL A 20 -3.94 7.61 -1.10
CA VAL A 20 -3.67 6.30 -1.67
C VAL A 20 -2.18 6.14 -1.93
N GLU A 21 -1.55 7.20 -2.40
CA GLU A 21 -0.13 7.14 -2.66
C GLU A 21 0.66 7.00 -1.37
N LEU A 22 0.23 7.68 -0.30
CA LEU A 22 0.90 7.55 0.99
C LEU A 22 0.82 6.13 1.50
N VAL A 23 -0.34 5.50 1.39
CA VAL A 23 -0.51 4.12 1.83
C VAL A 23 0.42 3.22 1.01
N ASN A 24 0.50 3.45 -0.28
CA ASN A 24 1.36 2.64 -1.12
C ASN A 24 2.83 2.80 -0.73
N MET A 25 3.23 4.02 -0.38
CA MET A 25 4.60 4.27 0.05
C MET A 25 4.89 3.52 1.36
N LEU A 26 3.91 3.45 2.26
CA LEU A 26 4.08 2.71 3.50
C LEU A 26 4.23 1.22 3.23
N TYR A 27 3.44 0.67 2.30
CA TYR A 27 3.57 -0.73 1.95
C TYR A 27 4.97 -1.01 1.38
N GLN A 28 5.45 -0.14 0.50
CA GLN A 28 6.76 -0.35 -0.10
C GLN A 28 7.86 -0.30 0.95
N ALA A 29 7.76 0.64 1.88
CA ALA A 29 8.75 0.75 2.95
C ALA A 29 8.72 -0.48 3.85
N CYS A 30 7.53 -1.00 4.13
CA CYS A 30 7.40 -2.17 4.98
C CYS A 30 7.95 -3.41 4.27
N ILE A 31 7.65 -3.55 2.99
CA ILE A 31 8.18 -4.65 2.19
C ILE A 31 9.70 -4.64 2.23
N GLN A 32 10.29 -3.46 2.08
CA GLN A 32 11.75 -3.36 2.08
C GLN A 32 12.31 -3.75 3.45
N ALA A 33 11.66 -3.30 4.53
CA ALA A 33 12.13 -3.62 5.87
C ALA A 33 12.08 -5.13 6.11
N VAL A 34 11.01 -5.80 5.65
CA VAL A 34 10.89 -7.24 5.84
C VAL A 34 11.94 -7.98 5.00
N ARG A 35 12.18 -7.50 3.77
CA ARG A 35 13.21 -8.11 2.94
C ARG A 35 14.58 -7.98 3.58
N ASP A 36 14.87 -6.82 4.14
CA ASP A 36 16.15 -6.60 4.79
C ASP A 36 16.26 -7.46 6.04
N ALA A 37 15.16 -7.62 6.78
CA ALA A 37 15.17 -8.47 7.96
C ALA A 37 15.49 -9.92 7.58
N ARG A 38 14.91 -10.40 6.47
CA ARG A 38 15.18 -11.77 6.01
C ARG A 38 16.64 -11.93 5.63
N ARG A 39 17.22 -10.92 4.98
CA ARG A 39 18.62 -10.99 4.60
C ARG A 39 19.50 -11.04 5.82
N HIS A 40 19.22 -10.17 6.80
CA HIS A 40 20.01 -10.13 8.02
C HIS A 40 19.86 -11.44 8.82
N LEU A 41 18.66 -12.02 8.78
CA LEU A 41 18.44 -13.29 9.46
C LEU A 41 19.33 -14.37 8.83
N ALA A 42 19.39 -14.41 7.51
CA ALA A 42 20.21 -15.40 6.81
C ALA A 42 21.68 -15.18 7.09
N GLU A 43 22.09 -13.93 7.29
CA GLU A 43 23.47 -13.60 7.55
C GLU A 43 23.81 -13.60 9.04
N ARG A 44 22.83 -13.98 9.87
CA ARG A 44 23.02 -14.07 11.32
C ARG A 44 23.38 -12.73 11.96
N ARG A 45 22.88 -11.65 11.38
CA ARG A 45 23.09 -10.31 11.93
C ARG A 45 21.89 -9.99 12.81
N ILE A 46 22.00 -10.38 14.08
CA ILE A 46 20.87 -10.29 15.00
C ILE A 46 20.39 -8.86 15.24
N ALA A 47 21.32 -7.96 15.51
CA ALA A 47 20.93 -6.59 15.81
C ALA A 47 20.27 -5.92 14.61
N GLU A 48 20.83 -6.12 13.42
CA GLU A 48 20.28 -5.52 12.23
C GLU A 48 18.93 -6.12 11.89
N ARG A 49 18.77 -7.44 12.07
CA ARG A 49 17.48 -8.08 11.84
C ARG A 49 16.44 -7.50 12.76
N SER A 50 16.75 -7.37 14.04
CA SER A 50 15.77 -6.85 15.00
C SER A 50 15.38 -5.42 14.67
N ARG A 51 16.35 -4.63 14.22
CA ARG A 51 16.07 -3.24 13.87
C ARG A 51 15.10 -3.17 12.70
N GLU A 52 15.28 -4.02 11.68
CA GLU A 52 14.39 -4.00 10.54
C GLU A 52 13.02 -4.56 10.88
N ILE A 53 12.93 -5.55 11.76
CA ILE A 53 11.65 -6.07 12.19
C ILE A 53 10.89 -4.98 12.96
N ASN A 54 11.59 -4.25 13.83
CA ASN A 54 10.95 -3.17 14.58
C ASN A 54 10.46 -2.09 13.62
N ARG A 55 11.24 -1.79 12.59
CA ARG A 55 10.83 -0.80 11.62
C ARG A 55 9.58 -1.26 10.88
N ALA A 56 9.53 -2.53 10.49
CA ALA A 56 8.34 -3.07 9.84
C ALA A 56 7.13 -2.96 10.76
N CYS A 57 7.31 -3.26 12.05
CA CYS A 57 6.21 -3.17 13.01
C CYS A 57 5.69 -1.73 13.11
N GLU A 58 6.59 -0.77 13.15
CA GLU A 58 6.18 0.63 13.23
C GLU A 58 5.38 1.05 12.01
N ILE A 59 5.79 0.57 10.84
CA ILE A 59 5.07 0.91 9.62
C ILE A 59 3.68 0.27 9.62
N VAL A 60 3.56 -0.98 10.10
CA VAL A 60 2.27 -1.63 10.15
C VAL A 60 1.34 -0.89 11.13
N ILE A 61 1.89 -0.37 12.22
CA ILE A 61 1.10 0.44 13.15
C ILE A 61 0.61 1.70 12.44
N GLU A 62 1.47 2.31 11.63
CA GLU A 62 1.08 3.50 10.90
C GLU A 62 -0.03 3.18 9.89
N LEU A 63 0.08 2.04 9.21
CA LEU A 63 -0.97 1.60 8.30
C LEU A 63 -2.28 1.40 9.04
N ALA A 64 -2.23 0.79 10.22
CA ALA A 64 -3.44 0.57 11.00
C ALA A 64 -4.05 1.88 11.46
N THR A 65 -3.19 2.81 11.86
CA THR A 65 -3.67 4.11 12.34
C THR A 65 -4.32 4.91 11.23
N SER A 66 -3.88 4.70 9.99
CA SER A 66 -4.42 5.47 8.88
C SER A 66 -5.75 4.93 8.34
N LEU A 67 -6.26 3.84 8.89
CA LEU A 67 -7.53 3.30 8.42
C LEU A 67 -8.67 4.25 8.77
N ASP A 68 -9.58 4.42 7.81
CA ASP A 68 -10.77 5.24 8.02
C ASP A 68 -11.93 4.29 8.26
N HIS A 69 -12.22 4.04 9.52
CA HIS A 69 -13.24 3.05 9.87
C HIS A 69 -14.65 3.50 9.49
N GLU A 70 -14.86 4.77 9.41
CA GLU A 70 -16.17 5.24 9.01
C GLU A 70 -16.43 5.00 7.54
N ARG A 71 -15.48 5.35 6.69
CA ARG A 71 -15.66 5.16 5.27
C ARG A 71 -15.37 3.74 4.83
N GLY A 72 -14.39 3.11 5.46
CA GLY A 72 -13.98 1.77 5.08
C GLY A 72 -14.87 0.68 5.59
N GLY A 73 -15.59 0.92 6.69
CA GLY A 73 -16.50 -0.08 7.24
C GLY A 73 -15.88 -1.44 7.39
N GLU A 74 -16.48 -2.42 6.75
CA GLU A 74 -16.03 -3.80 6.89
C GLU A 74 -14.63 -4.01 6.35
N ILE A 75 -14.26 -3.31 5.29
CA ILE A 75 -12.93 -3.46 4.72
C ILE A 75 -11.88 -2.99 5.71
N SER A 76 -12.14 -1.86 6.39
CA SER A 76 -11.20 -1.36 7.38
C SER A 76 -11.07 -2.33 8.54
N GLU A 77 -12.18 -2.97 8.95
CA GLU A 77 -12.12 -3.93 10.02
C GLU A 77 -11.27 -5.12 9.63
N ARG A 78 -11.42 -5.59 8.41
CA ARG A 78 -10.65 -6.74 7.95
C ARG A 78 -9.17 -6.41 7.82
N LEU A 79 -8.87 -5.19 7.34
CA LEU A 79 -7.48 -4.77 7.24
C LEU A 79 -6.86 -4.64 8.62
N ALA A 80 -7.64 -4.13 9.60
CA ALA A 80 -7.12 -4.00 10.95
C ALA A 80 -6.75 -5.37 11.53
N LEU A 81 -7.57 -6.39 11.27
CA LEU A 81 -7.27 -7.72 11.74
C LEU A 81 -6.02 -8.27 11.04
N LEU A 82 -5.87 -7.98 9.77
CA LEU A 82 -4.72 -8.44 9.02
C LEU A 82 -3.44 -7.77 9.51
N TYR A 83 -3.50 -6.47 9.79
CA TYR A 83 -2.35 -5.76 10.32
C TYR A 83 -1.98 -6.29 11.70
N ASP A 84 -2.98 -6.63 12.52
CA ASP A 84 -2.70 -7.22 13.83
C ASP A 84 -2.01 -8.57 13.66
N TYR A 85 -2.45 -9.36 12.71
CA TYR A 85 -1.84 -10.64 12.42
C TYR A 85 -0.37 -10.45 11.98
N MET A 86 -0.12 -9.44 11.14
CA MET A 86 1.24 -9.17 10.71
C MET A 86 2.14 -8.79 11.87
N GLN A 87 1.61 -7.99 12.80
CA GLN A 87 2.39 -7.61 13.97
C GLN A 87 2.80 -8.84 14.76
N ARG A 88 1.87 -9.75 14.98
CA ARG A 88 2.17 -10.95 15.74
C ARG A 88 3.20 -11.82 15.03
N ARG A 89 3.09 -11.93 13.72
CA ARG A 89 4.05 -12.73 12.97
C ARG A 89 5.44 -12.10 12.98
N LEU A 90 5.50 -10.77 12.90
CA LEU A 90 6.79 -10.09 12.95
C LEU A 90 7.46 -10.32 14.30
N LEU A 91 6.69 -10.27 15.40
CA LEU A 91 7.26 -10.51 16.71
C LEU A 91 7.70 -11.96 16.84
N GLU A 92 6.92 -12.87 16.28
CA GLU A 92 7.26 -14.28 16.32
C GLU A 92 8.57 -14.52 15.58
N ALA A 93 8.77 -13.87 14.43
CA ALA A 93 10.00 -14.02 13.67
C ALA A 93 11.21 -13.58 14.48
N ASN A 94 11.05 -12.50 15.24
CA ASN A 94 12.16 -11.98 16.00
C ASN A 94 12.47 -12.87 17.19
N MET A 95 11.45 -13.38 17.86
CA MET A 95 11.65 -14.21 19.03
C MET A 95 12.19 -15.59 18.67
N GLU A 96 11.69 -16.17 17.60
CA GLU A 96 12.08 -17.51 17.22
C GLU A 96 13.23 -17.54 16.22
N GLN A 97 13.66 -16.37 15.76
CA GLN A 97 14.72 -16.27 14.76
C GLN A 97 14.40 -17.16 13.58
N SER A 98 13.18 -17.02 13.08
CA SER A 98 12.65 -17.87 12.03
C SER A 98 12.25 -17.04 10.81
N ASP A 99 12.51 -17.59 9.62
CA ASP A 99 12.19 -16.88 8.38
C ASP A 99 10.73 -17.05 7.97
N ALA A 100 10.09 -18.15 8.37
CA ALA A 100 8.74 -18.43 7.91
C ALA A 100 7.75 -17.28 8.20
N PRO A 101 7.76 -16.70 9.42
CA PRO A 101 6.85 -15.58 9.65
C PRO A 101 7.16 -14.37 8.78
N LEU A 102 8.44 -14.13 8.49
CA LEU A 102 8.80 -12.99 7.64
C LEU A 102 8.33 -13.22 6.22
N ALA A 103 8.47 -14.44 5.71
CA ALA A 103 8.01 -14.76 4.37
C ALA A 103 6.50 -14.61 4.29
N ASP A 104 5.77 -15.00 5.34
CA ASP A 104 4.34 -14.88 5.40
C ASP A 104 3.92 -13.41 5.31
N VAL A 105 4.51 -12.56 6.13
CA VAL A 105 4.19 -11.14 6.12
C VAL A 105 4.54 -10.51 4.79
N LEU A 106 5.67 -10.90 4.21
CA LEU A 106 6.08 -10.35 2.93
C LEU A 106 5.05 -10.68 1.84
N GLY A 107 4.54 -11.92 1.84
CA GLY A 107 3.52 -12.32 0.88
C GLY A 107 2.25 -11.50 1.02
N LEU A 108 1.81 -11.27 2.26
CA LEU A 108 0.63 -10.49 2.51
C LEU A 108 0.82 -9.04 2.07
N LEU A 109 1.95 -8.46 2.40
CA LEU A 109 2.23 -7.07 2.02
C LEU A 109 2.28 -6.92 0.51
N SER A 110 2.87 -7.90 -0.18
CA SER A 110 2.95 -7.83 -1.64
C SER A 110 1.56 -7.89 -2.27
N THR A 111 0.70 -8.76 -1.75
CA THR A 111 -0.66 -8.88 -2.26
C THR A 111 -1.43 -7.57 -2.04
N LEU A 112 -1.31 -7.00 -0.85
CA LEU A 112 -2.00 -5.76 -0.56
C LEU A 112 -1.46 -4.60 -1.39
N SER A 113 -0.16 -4.56 -1.60
CA SER A 113 0.45 -3.52 -2.39
C SER A 113 -0.06 -3.56 -3.83
N GLU A 114 -0.22 -4.76 -4.38
CA GLU A 114 -0.74 -4.91 -5.72
C GLU A 114 -2.19 -4.45 -5.79
N ALA A 115 -2.97 -4.74 -4.76
CA ALA A 115 -4.37 -4.33 -4.74
C ALA A 115 -4.48 -2.81 -4.69
N TRP A 116 -3.64 -2.16 -3.90
CA TRP A 116 -3.67 -0.69 -3.84
C TRP A 116 -3.21 -0.07 -5.15
N ALA A 117 -2.24 -0.68 -5.82
CA ALA A 117 -1.79 -0.19 -7.11
C ALA A 117 -2.93 -0.30 -8.12
N GLY A 118 -3.73 -1.36 -8.02
CA GLY A 118 -4.87 -1.53 -8.90
C GLY A 118 -5.93 -0.46 -8.70
N ILE A 119 -6.10 0.01 -7.48
CA ILE A 119 -7.06 1.06 -7.23
C ILE A 119 -6.63 2.34 -7.90
N ARG A 120 -5.35 2.64 -7.92
CA ARG A 120 -4.89 3.85 -8.56
C ARG A 120 -5.05 3.82 -10.07
N LYS A 121 -4.75 2.69 -10.66
CA LYS A 121 -4.84 2.60 -12.09
C LYS A 121 -6.17 2.87 -12.69
N PRO A 122 -7.23 2.36 -12.17
CA PRO A 122 -8.53 2.60 -12.75
C PRO A 122 -8.82 4.05 -12.92
N GLN A 123 -8.20 4.89 -12.20
CA GLN A 123 -8.46 6.26 -12.38
C GLN A 123 -7.89 6.74 -13.63
N GLU A 124 -6.92 6.07 -14.11
CA GLU A 124 -6.36 6.51 -15.31
C GLU A 124 -7.16 5.97 -16.42
N ALA A 125 -7.84 4.96 -16.18
CA ALA A 125 -8.61 4.39 -17.19
C ALA A 125 -9.75 5.23 -17.55
N PRO A 126 -9.87 6.33 -17.07
CA PRO A 126 -10.93 7.20 -17.41
C PRO A 126 -10.93 7.29 -18.86
N VAL A 127 -9.92 6.92 -19.35
CA VAL A 127 -9.85 6.85 -20.67
C VAL A 127 -11.05 6.25 -21.23
N GLN A 128 -11.55 5.31 -20.65
CA GLN A 128 -12.64 4.71 -21.17
C GLN A 128 -13.79 5.54 -21.13
N GLU A 129 -13.87 6.42 -20.28
CA GLU A 129 -14.99 7.20 -20.28
C GLU A 129 -15.10 7.85 -21.53
N SER A 130 -14.07 8.19 -22.10
CA SER A 130 -14.20 8.90 -23.32
C SER A 130 -14.91 7.96 -24.23
N ALA A 131 -14.79 6.73 -24.00
CA ALA A 131 -15.39 5.83 -24.90
C ALA A 131 -16.87 5.93 -24.83
N TRP A 132 -17.45 6.08 -23.71
CA TRP A 132 -18.86 6.11 -23.74
C TRP A 132 -19.34 7.49 -23.69
N SER A 133 -18.47 8.36 -23.67
CA SER A 133 -18.96 9.67 -23.73
C SER A 133 -19.33 9.88 -25.15
N GLN A 134 -18.71 9.24 -26.06
CA GLN A 134 -19.08 9.49 -27.36
C GLN A 134 -20.30 8.82 -27.73
N PRO A 135 -20.66 7.86 -27.22
CA PRO A 135 -21.86 7.27 -27.67
C PRO A 135 -22.89 8.24 -27.48
N VAL A 136 -22.62 9.01 -26.81
CA VAL A 136 -23.51 9.92 -26.56
C VAL A 136 -23.86 10.59 -27.57
N VAL A 137 -23.45 10.59 -28.27
CA VAL A 137 -23.80 11.32 -29.09
C VAL A 137 -24.36 10.82 -30.07
N GLN A 138 -24.17 10.48 -30.19
CA GLN A 138 -24.65 10.24 -30.82
C GLN A 138 -25.57 10.06 -30.93
N GLU A 139 -25.65 10.32 -30.72
CA GLU A 139 -26.48 10.31 -30.76
C GLU A 139 -27.19 10.63 -31.02
N ALA A 140 -26.93 11.06 -31.19
CA ALA A 140 -27.60 11.36 -31.40
C ALA A 140 -28.20 11.34 -31.98
N GLY A 141 -28.14 11.37 -32.49
CA GLY A 141 -28.74 11.33 -33.11
C GLY A 141 -29.45 10.91 -33.24
N TYR A 142 -29.16 10.68 -33.05
CA TYR A 142 -30.05 10.44 -33.09
C TYR A 142 -30.77 10.57 -32.96
N GLY A 143 -30.69 10.73 -32.85
CA GLY A 143 -31.47 10.98 -32.84
C GLY A 143 -31.89 11.48 -32.80
N MET A 144 -31.75 11.93 -32.87
CA MET A 144 -32.28 12.45 -32.94
C MET A 144 -32.76 12.52 -33.42
N GLN A 145 -32.47 12.55 -33.70
CA GLN A 145 -33.04 12.56 -34.18
C GLN A 145 -33.76 12.35 -34.35
N ALA A 146 -33.69 12.22 -34.30
CA ALA A 146 -34.32 11.95 -34.39
C ALA A 146 -35.07 12.21 -34.09
N TRP A 147 -35.04 12.74 -33.82
CA TRP A 147 -35.72 13.09 -33.36
C TRP A 147 -36.30 13.85 -33.66
N SER A 148 -35.99 14.19 -34.02
CA SER A 148 -36.31 14.81 -34.30
C SER A 148 -37.12 15.18 -34.56
N LEU A 149 -37.25 15.32 -34.73
CA LEU A 149 -37.80 15.49 -34.87
C LEU A 149 -38.29 15.58 -35.18
#